data_e0210d917ed1afd1b940dda6b026b9d1
#
_entry.id   e0210d917ed1afd1b940dda6b026b9d1
#
_cell.length_a   1.000
_cell.length_b   1.000
_cell.length_c   1.000
_cell.angle_alpha   90.00
_cell.angle_beta   90.00
_cell.angle_gamma   90.00
#
_symmetry.space_group_name_H-M   'P 1'
#
loop_
_entity.id
_entity.type
_entity.pdbx_description
1 polymer ?
#
loop_
_entity_poly.entity_id
_entity_poly.type
_entity_poly.pdbx_seq_one_letter_code
_entity_poly.pdbx_strand_id
1 'polypeptide(L)'
;MKKSILLALFTLVSFVTTAQEVKWMTMKEAVAAQKKNKKPIFIDAYTVWCGPCKMLDKNTFSDPKVAETINKKYNPVKFNAEGNEEIQFDGKLYKNPAYQEARKTSRNAVHEFTYFLKVQAYPSMAIMDSKGVVTNSIIGYHTPAQLLPKL
;
A
#
# COMPACT_ATOMS: atom_id res chain seq x y z
N MET A 1 62.69 -13.55 -26.21
CA MET A 1 61.70 -14.06 -25.23
C MET A 1 60.77 -12.89 -24.85
N LYS A 2 59.57 -12.81 -25.48
CA LYS A 2 58.59 -11.73 -25.21
C LYS A 2 57.58 -12.25 -24.20
N LYS A 3 57.57 -11.69 -22.99
CA LYS A 3 56.59 -12.00 -21.95
C LYS A 3 55.32 -11.15 -22.18
N SER A 4 54.27 -11.77 -22.67
CA SER A 4 52.93 -11.15 -22.79
C SER A 4 52.28 -11.16 -21.41
N ILE A 5 52.08 -9.97 -20.81
CA ILE A 5 51.34 -9.78 -19.60
C ILE A 5 49.88 -9.61 -20.02
N LEU A 6 49.04 -10.64 -19.76
CA LEU A 6 47.59 -10.57 -19.92
C LEU A 6 47.02 -9.82 -18.71
N LEU A 7 46.61 -8.55 -18.91
CA LEU A 7 45.88 -7.79 -17.92
C LEU A 7 44.42 -8.23 -17.98
N ALA A 8 43.98 -9.05 -17.02
CA ALA A 8 42.56 -9.40 -16.84
C ALA A 8 41.84 -8.20 -16.22
N LEU A 9 41.07 -7.47 -17.02
CA LEU A 9 40.16 -6.44 -16.54
C LEU A 9 38.96 -7.12 -15.81
N PHE A 10 39.02 -7.13 -14.50
CA PHE A 10 37.89 -7.58 -13.68
C PHE A 10 36.88 -6.41 -13.59
N THR A 11 35.88 -6.40 -14.46
CA THR A 11 34.78 -5.42 -14.39
C THR A 11 33.89 -5.75 -13.19
N LEU A 12 34.02 -4.94 -12.16
CA LEU A 12 33.13 -4.97 -10.97
C LEU A 12 31.74 -4.50 -11.41
N VAL A 13 30.83 -5.45 -11.68
CA VAL A 13 29.43 -5.14 -11.88
C VAL A 13 28.81 -4.83 -10.51
N SER A 14 28.72 -3.55 -10.20
CA SER A 14 27.99 -3.09 -9.01
C SER A 14 26.50 -3.30 -9.22
N PHE A 15 25.92 -4.31 -8.58
CA PHE A 15 24.47 -4.46 -8.49
C PHE A 15 23.94 -3.33 -7.61
N VAL A 16 23.38 -2.31 -8.22
CA VAL A 16 22.61 -1.29 -7.53
C VAL A 16 21.29 -1.96 -7.11
N THR A 17 21.22 -2.45 -5.88
CA THR A 17 19.95 -2.87 -5.26
C THR A 17 19.15 -1.62 -4.97
N THR A 18 18.25 -1.24 -5.88
CA THR A 18 17.23 -0.23 -5.56
C THR A 18 16.34 -0.80 -4.46
N ALA A 19 16.26 -0.10 -3.34
CA ALA A 19 15.32 -0.46 -2.27
C ALA A 19 13.92 -0.53 -2.89
N GLN A 20 13.28 -1.69 -2.76
CA GLN A 20 11.97 -1.89 -3.36
C GLN A 20 10.92 -1.26 -2.45
N GLU A 21 10.23 -0.25 -2.94
CA GLU A 21 9.13 0.42 -2.24
C GLU A 21 7.78 -0.14 -2.67
N VAL A 22 6.75 -0.03 -1.80
CA VAL A 22 5.37 -0.36 -2.18
C VAL A 22 4.89 0.64 -3.23
N LYS A 23 4.43 0.14 -4.37
CA LYS A 23 3.93 0.95 -5.49
C LYS A 23 2.46 1.31 -5.27
N TRP A 24 2.22 2.23 -4.36
CA TRP A 24 0.88 2.68 -4.01
C TRP A 24 0.12 3.26 -5.20
N MET A 25 -1.16 2.92 -5.30
CA MET A 25 -2.10 3.32 -6.34
C MET A 25 -3.30 4.03 -5.70
N THR A 26 -4.02 4.80 -6.50
CA THR A 26 -5.39 5.19 -6.19
C THR A 26 -6.33 4.00 -6.32
N MET A 27 -7.51 4.07 -5.71
CA MET A 27 -8.52 2.99 -5.85
C MET A 27 -8.93 2.78 -7.32
N LYS A 28 -9.04 3.87 -8.09
CA LYS A 28 -9.34 3.83 -9.54
C LYS A 28 -8.28 3.04 -10.32
N GLU A 29 -7.01 3.31 -10.07
CA GLU A 29 -5.89 2.61 -10.73
C GLU A 29 -5.85 1.13 -10.33
N ALA A 30 -6.04 0.82 -9.05
CA ALA A 30 -6.03 -0.55 -8.56
C ALA A 30 -7.18 -1.39 -9.15
N VAL A 31 -8.39 -0.84 -9.28
CA VAL A 31 -9.52 -1.50 -9.95
C VAL A 31 -9.22 -1.75 -11.43
N ALA A 32 -8.62 -0.77 -12.11
CA ALA A 32 -8.22 -0.92 -13.52
C ALA A 32 -7.12 -1.99 -13.68
N ALA A 33 -6.14 -2.02 -12.78
CA ALA A 33 -5.08 -3.03 -12.75
C ALA A 33 -5.64 -4.42 -12.47
N GLN A 34 -6.56 -4.56 -11.52
CA GLN A 34 -7.20 -5.82 -11.15
C GLN A 34 -7.96 -6.47 -12.33
N LYS A 35 -8.61 -5.67 -13.17
CA LYS A 35 -9.27 -6.17 -14.38
C LYS A 35 -8.29 -6.87 -15.33
N LYS A 36 -7.04 -6.41 -15.38
CA LYS A 36 -5.97 -6.94 -16.25
C LYS A 36 -5.21 -8.10 -15.61
N ASN A 37 -4.75 -7.92 -14.37
CA ASN A 37 -3.81 -8.86 -13.72
C ASN A 37 -4.46 -9.84 -12.74
N LYS A 38 -5.75 -9.64 -12.41
CA LYS A 38 -6.56 -10.47 -11.50
C LYS A 38 -6.04 -10.54 -10.05
N LYS A 39 -5.06 -9.72 -9.67
CA LYS A 39 -4.56 -9.68 -8.30
C LYS A 39 -5.60 -9.03 -7.38
N PRO A 40 -5.75 -9.49 -6.12
CA PRO A 40 -6.55 -8.79 -5.12
C PRO A 40 -5.99 -7.38 -4.84
N ILE A 41 -6.83 -6.51 -4.29
CA ILE A 41 -6.44 -5.16 -3.88
C ILE A 41 -6.09 -5.21 -2.39
N PHE A 42 -4.89 -4.73 -2.06
CA PHE A 42 -4.44 -4.51 -0.68
C PHE A 42 -4.64 -3.03 -0.35
N ILE A 43 -5.47 -2.71 0.64
CA ILE A 43 -5.83 -1.34 0.98
C ILE A 43 -5.29 -1.02 2.37
N ASP A 44 -4.32 -0.09 2.48
CA ASP A 44 -3.92 0.48 3.75
C ASP A 44 -4.79 1.69 4.07
N ALA A 45 -5.72 1.51 5.02
CA ALA A 45 -6.59 2.55 5.52
C ALA A 45 -5.93 3.27 6.70
N TYR A 46 -5.55 4.53 6.48
CA TYR A 46 -4.85 5.37 7.45
C TYR A 46 -5.58 6.69 7.68
N THR A 47 -5.13 7.47 8.66
CA THR A 47 -5.48 8.88 8.83
C THR A 47 -4.22 9.72 9.02
N VAL A 48 -4.27 11.00 8.69
CA VAL A 48 -3.10 11.91 8.75
C VAL A 48 -2.56 12.13 10.16
N TRP A 49 -3.40 11.98 11.18
CA TRP A 49 -3.06 12.15 12.60
C TRP A 49 -2.60 10.83 13.28
N CYS A 50 -2.72 9.70 12.60
CA CYS A 50 -2.46 8.36 13.15
C CYS A 50 -0.96 8.10 13.31
N GLY A 51 -0.46 8.13 14.53
CA GLY A 51 0.94 7.82 14.85
C GLY A 51 1.36 6.40 14.46
N PRO A 52 0.61 5.35 14.84
CA PRO A 52 0.91 3.97 14.43
C PRO A 52 0.89 3.75 12.90
N CYS A 53 0.10 4.52 12.13
CA CYS A 53 0.12 4.45 10.66
C CYS A 53 1.46 4.95 10.10
N LYS A 54 1.97 6.06 10.64
CA LYS A 54 3.29 6.60 10.27
C LYS A 54 4.42 5.63 10.63
N MET A 55 4.29 4.91 11.74
CA MET A 55 5.23 3.85 12.12
C MET A 55 5.16 2.66 11.15
N LEU A 56 3.96 2.27 10.72
CA LEU A 56 3.76 1.20 9.74
C LEU A 56 4.43 1.54 8.40
N ASP A 57 4.26 2.78 7.92
CA ASP A 57 4.94 3.28 6.72
C ASP A 57 6.46 3.22 6.85
N LYS A 58 6.98 3.78 7.95
CA LYS A 58 8.42 3.92 8.16
C LYS A 58 9.13 2.60 8.40
N ASN A 59 8.54 1.67 9.16
CA ASN A 59 9.23 0.49 9.68
C ASN A 59 8.83 -0.80 8.97
N THR A 60 7.65 -0.84 8.34
CA THR A 60 7.09 -2.09 7.77
C THR A 60 6.95 -2.02 6.26
N PHE A 61 6.29 -1.00 5.74
CA PHE A 61 6.14 -0.87 4.28
C PHE A 61 7.43 -0.46 3.57
N SER A 62 8.40 0.08 4.30
CA SER A 62 9.76 0.34 3.80
C SER A 62 10.67 -0.90 3.82
N ASP A 63 10.24 -2.01 4.46
CA ASP A 63 10.99 -3.26 4.41
C ASP A 63 10.94 -3.86 3.00
N PRO A 64 12.11 -4.17 2.36
CA PRO A 64 12.16 -4.65 0.98
C PRO A 64 11.36 -5.92 0.74
N LYS A 65 11.31 -6.86 1.71
CA LYS A 65 10.56 -8.12 1.56
C LYS A 65 9.06 -7.90 1.65
N VAL A 66 8.62 -6.99 2.52
CA VAL A 66 7.21 -6.58 2.62
C VAL A 66 6.78 -5.90 1.33
N ALA A 67 7.55 -4.91 0.86
CA ALA A 67 7.26 -4.19 -0.38
C ALA A 67 7.22 -5.11 -1.60
N GLU A 68 8.21 -6.02 -1.73
CA GLU A 68 8.22 -7.03 -2.79
C GLU A 68 6.98 -7.92 -2.73
N THR A 69 6.63 -8.43 -1.54
CA THR A 69 5.49 -9.33 -1.36
C THR A 69 4.19 -8.63 -1.74
N ILE A 70 3.98 -7.40 -1.26
CA ILE A 70 2.79 -6.61 -1.57
C ILE A 70 2.69 -6.34 -3.07
N ASN A 71 3.76 -5.84 -3.70
CA ASN A 71 3.78 -5.53 -5.13
C ASN A 71 3.56 -6.78 -6.01
N LYS A 72 4.08 -7.94 -5.59
CA LYS A 72 3.96 -9.19 -6.32
C LYS A 72 2.56 -9.79 -6.23
N LYS A 73 1.96 -9.77 -5.03
CA LYS A 73 0.68 -10.45 -4.77
C LYS A 73 -0.54 -9.57 -4.98
N TYR A 74 -0.44 -8.24 -4.85
CA TYR A 74 -1.58 -7.33 -4.76
C TYR A 74 -1.45 -6.13 -5.70
N ASN A 75 -2.57 -5.40 -5.86
CA ASN A 75 -2.63 -4.03 -6.34
C ASN A 75 -2.76 -3.13 -5.09
N PRO A 76 -1.67 -2.50 -4.60
CA PRO A 76 -1.70 -1.80 -3.31
C PRO A 76 -2.31 -0.41 -3.42
N VAL A 77 -3.21 -0.08 -2.49
CA VAL A 77 -3.89 1.22 -2.38
C VAL A 77 -3.58 1.86 -1.05
N LYS A 78 -3.21 3.15 -1.07
CA LYS A 78 -3.09 4.00 0.10
C LYS A 78 -4.37 4.83 0.23
N PHE A 79 -5.19 4.56 1.25
CA PHE A 79 -6.50 5.18 1.43
C PHE A 79 -6.55 6.00 2.72
N ASN A 80 -6.73 7.33 2.59
CA ASN A 80 -7.00 8.19 3.74
C ASN A 80 -8.47 8.03 4.15
N ALA A 81 -8.72 7.38 5.27
CA ALA A 81 -10.06 7.09 5.80
C ALA A 81 -10.85 8.34 6.25
N GLU A 82 -10.18 9.49 6.34
CA GLU A 82 -10.78 10.80 6.62
C GLU A 82 -10.47 11.81 5.49
N GLY A 83 -10.07 11.30 4.30
CA GLY A 83 -9.73 12.11 3.12
C GLY A 83 -10.95 12.60 2.36
N ASN A 84 -10.68 13.30 1.24
CA ASN A 84 -11.67 13.91 0.36
C ASN A 84 -11.66 13.32 -1.07
N GLU A 85 -11.00 12.19 -1.28
CA GLU A 85 -10.96 11.51 -2.57
C GLU A 85 -12.35 10.95 -2.92
N GLU A 86 -12.82 11.16 -4.16
CA GLU A 86 -14.02 10.48 -4.65
C GLU A 86 -13.65 9.09 -5.15
N ILE A 87 -14.28 8.05 -4.62
CA ILE A 87 -14.03 6.64 -4.99
C ILE A 87 -15.23 6.07 -5.71
N GLN A 88 -15.08 5.84 -7.02
CA GLN A 88 -16.06 5.10 -7.80
C GLN A 88 -15.74 3.61 -7.70
N PHE A 89 -16.61 2.84 -7.05
CA PHE A 89 -16.42 1.41 -6.87
C PHE A 89 -17.76 0.65 -6.91
N ASP A 90 -17.82 -0.44 -7.64
CA ASP A 90 -19.00 -1.32 -7.79
C ASP A 90 -20.32 -0.56 -8.08
N GLY A 91 -20.25 0.34 -9.06
CA GLY A 91 -21.40 1.16 -9.49
C GLY A 91 -21.78 2.29 -8.51
N LYS A 92 -21.15 2.39 -7.35
CA LYS A 92 -21.41 3.42 -6.34
C LYS A 92 -20.26 4.42 -6.25
N LEU A 93 -20.62 5.69 -6.06
CA LEU A 93 -19.68 6.78 -5.75
C LEU A 93 -19.65 7.01 -4.24
N TYR A 94 -18.49 6.76 -3.64
CA TYR A 94 -18.22 7.02 -2.22
C TYR A 94 -17.52 8.36 -2.08
N LYS A 95 -17.95 9.18 -1.15
CA LYS A 95 -17.47 10.54 -0.87
C LYS A 95 -17.24 10.76 0.62
N ASN A 96 -16.76 11.93 0.95
CA ASN A 96 -16.75 12.44 2.32
C ASN A 96 -17.46 13.80 2.37
N PRO A 97 -18.81 13.82 2.40
CA PRO A 97 -19.58 15.06 2.30
C PRO A 97 -19.40 16.00 3.50
N ALA A 98 -18.96 15.48 4.64
CA ALA A 98 -18.68 16.25 5.83
C ALA A 98 -17.19 16.64 6.01
N TYR A 99 -16.36 16.40 4.98
CA TYR A 99 -14.96 16.79 5.00
C TYR A 99 -14.78 18.29 5.14
N GLN A 100 -13.84 18.70 5.98
CA GLN A 100 -13.48 20.11 6.20
C GLN A 100 -12.03 20.35 5.79
N GLU A 101 -11.82 21.19 4.77
CA GLU A 101 -10.48 21.52 4.29
C GLU A 101 -9.59 22.13 5.39
N ALA A 102 -10.18 22.96 6.27
CA ALA A 102 -9.47 23.54 7.41
C ALA A 102 -8.88 22.47 8.38
N ARG A 103 -9.36 21.23 8.30
CA ARG A 103 -8.92 20.09 9.14
C ARG A 103 -8.12 19.05 8.39
N LYS A 104 -7.61 19.36 7.19
CA LYS A 104 -6.89 18.38 6.35
C LYS A 104 -5.64 17.75 7.00
N THR A 105 -5.06 18.39 8.00
CA THR A 105 -3.88 17.90 8.75
C THR A 105 -4.21 17.36 10.14
N SER A 106 -5.49 17.28 10.51
CA SER A 106 -5.99 16.83 11.81
C SER A 106 -7.14 15.83 11.64
N ARG A 107 -7.89 15.56 12.73
CA ARG A 107 -9.09 14.71 12.66
C ARG A 107 -10.15 15.36 11.79
N ASN A 108 -10.73 14.58 10.90
CA ASN A 108 -11.76 15.01 9.96
C ASN A 108 -12.97 14.05 10.00
N ALA A 109 -13.98 14.31 9.19
CA ALA A 109 -15.09 13.39 9.02
C ALA A 109 -14.62 12.09 8.36
N VAL A 110 -15.26 10.99 8.71
CA VAL A 110 -14.94 9.66 8.16
C VAL A 110 -15.54 9.53 6.76
N HIS A 111 -14.71 9.08 5.83
CA HIS A 111 -15.09 8.82 4.45
C HIS A 111 -16.05 7.64 4.34
N GLU A 112 -17.06 7.70 3.45
CA GLU A 112 -18.04 6.62 3.25
C GLU A 112 -17.42 5.27 2.91
N PHE A 113 -16.31 5.25 2.17
CA PHE A 113 -15.61 4.02 1.81
C PHE A 113 -14.97 3.32 3.02
N THR A 114 -14.66 4.04 4.08
CA THR A 114 -14.20 3.49 5.36
C THR A 114 -15.24 2.55 5.98
N TYR A 115 -16.53 2.94 5.91
CA TYR A 115 -17.63 2.09 6.37
C TYR A 115 -17.83 0.86 5.49
N PHE A 116 -17.69 1.01 4.16
CA PHE A 116 -17.72 -0.11 3.22
C PHE A 116 -16.62 -1.14 3.54
N LEU A 117 -15.41 -0.70 3.84
CA LEU A 117 -14.28 -1.55 4.25
C LEU A 117 -14.43 -2.11 5.67
N LYS A 118 -15.43 -1.68 6.46
CA LYS A 118 -15.66 -2.04 7.86
C LYS A 118 -14.46 -1.73 8.76
N VAL A 119 -13.72 -0.67 8.47
CA VAL A 119 -12.58 -0.22 9.26
C VAL A 119 -13.05 0.37 10.58
N GLN A 120 -12.53 -0.15 11.71
CA GLN A 120 -12.92 0.27 13.07
C GLN A 120 -11.76 0.92 13.83
N ALA A 121 -10.54 0.77 13.38
CA ALA A 121 -9.32 1.30 14.01
C ALA A 121 -8.24 1.59 12.96
N TYR A 122 -7.24 2.41 13.31
CA TYR A 122 -6.13 2.77 12.42
C TYR A 122 -4.76 2.41 13.02
N PRO A 123 -3.83 1.89 12.19
CA PRO A 123 -4.02 1.49 10.80
C PRO A 123 -4.87 0.22 10.65
N SER A 124 -5.51 0.05 9.49
CA SER A 124 -6.15 -1.21 9.10
C SER A 124 -5.81 -1.54 7.66
N MET A 125 -5.38 -2.75 7.41
CA MET A 125 -5.07 -3.24 6.06
C MET A 125 -6.18 -4.20 5.63
N ALA A 126 -6.93 -3.86 4.58
CA ALA A 126 -7.98 -4.70 4.02
C ALA A 126 -7.51 -5.38 2.73
N ILE A 127 -7.84 -6.66 2.56
CA ILE A 127 -7.60 -7.39 1.32
C ILE A 127 -8.95 -7.64 0.65
N MET A 128 -9.10 -7.16 -0.58
CA MET A 128 -10.33 -7.25 -1.35
C MET A 128 -10.11 -8.08 -2.61
N ASP A 129 -10.96 -9.06 -2.84
CA ASP A 129 -10.91 -9.94 -4.00
C ASP A 129 -11.38 -9.26 -5.29
N SER A 130 -11.37 -10.02 -6.41
CA SER A 130 -11.80 -9.53 -7.72
C SER A 130 -13.31 -9.32 -7.84
N LYS A 131 -14.09 -9.77 -6.86
CA LYS A 131 -15.54 -9.56 -6.77
C LYS A 131 -15.90 -8.36 -5.89
N GLY A 132 -14.90 -7.65 -5.36
CA GLY A 132 -15.11 -6.51 -4.46
C GLY A 132 -15.43 -6.89 -3.02
N VAL A 133 -15.22 -8.16 -2.64
CA VAL A 133 -15.45 -8.63 -1.27
C VAL A 133 -14.19 -8.47 -0.45
N VAL A 134 -14.30 -7.84 0.73
CA VAL A 134 -13.22 -7.80 1.72
C VAL A 134 -13.09 -9.20 2.34
N THR A 135 -12.02 -9.90 1.99
CA THR A 135 -11.77 -11.30 2.40
C THR A 135 -10.92 -11.40 3.65
N ASN A 136 -10.13 -10.37 3.95
CA ASN A 136 -9.28 -10.31 5.14
C ASN A 136 -9.09 -8.88 5.63
N SER A 137 -8.95 -8.70 6.94
CA SER A 137 -8.64 -7.43 7.58
C SER A 137 -7.56 -7.63 8.65
N ILE A 138 -6.47 -6.87 8.54
CA ILE A 138 -5.33 -6.88 9.46
C ILE A 138 -5.34 -5.55 10.20
N ILE A 139 -5.62 -5.57 11.51
CA ILE A 139 -5.84 -4.35 12.30
C ILE A 139 -4.60 -4.04 13.14
N GLY A 140 -4.21 -2.76 13.18
CA GLY A 140 -3.13 -2.25 14.00
C GLY A 140 -1.76 -2.31 13.36
N TYR A 141 -0.76 -1.81 14.11
CA TYR A 141 0.62 -1.85 13.71
C TYR A 141 1.18 -3.28 13.76
N HIS A 142 1.90 -3.66 12.70
CA HIS A 142 2.62 -4.93 12.60
C HIS A 142 4.05 -4.66 12.14
N THR A 143 5.02 -5.33 12.77
CA THR A 143 6.39 -5.38 12.25
C THR A 143 6.45 -6.18 10.94
N PRO A 144 7.53 -6.08 10.14
CA PRO A 144 7.70 -6.90 8.94
C PRO A 144 7.50 -8.40 9.21
N ALA A 145 8.10 -8.93 10.28
CA ALA A 145 7.98 -10.33 10.67
C ALA A 145 6.54 -10.75 11.03
N GLN A 146 5.74 -9.84 11.57
CA GLN A 146 4.33 -10.10 11.91
C GLN A 146 3.38 -9.94 10.73
N LEU A 147 3.72 -9.05 9.76
CA LEU A 147 2.88 -8.79 8.60
C LEU A 147 3.07 -9.84 7.50
N LEU A 148 4.30 -10.22 7.17
CA LEU A 148 4.62 -11.14 6.08
C LEU A 148 3.80 -12.44 6.08
N PRO A 149 3.59 -13.13 7.22
CA PRO A 149 2.77 -14.36 7.24
C PRO A 149 1.28 -14.14 6.99
N LYS A 150 0.81 -12.86 7.04
CA LYS A 150 -0.59 -12.48 6.84
C LYS A 150 -0.88 -12.02 5.40
N LEU A 151 0.18 -11.78 4.62
CA LEU A 151 0.16 -11.46 3.20
C LEU A 151 0.23 -12.74 2.37
#